data_d149d968bcbc9933ef7452118c38311e
#
_entry.id   d149d968bcbc9933ef7452118c38311e
#
_cell.length_a   1.000
_cell.length_b   1.000
_cell.length_c   1.000
_cell.angle_alpha   90.00
_cell.angle_beta   90.00
_cell.angle_gamma   90.00
#
_symmetry.space_group_name_H-M   'P 1'
#
loop_
_entity.id
_entity.type
_entity.pdbx_description
1 polymer ?
#
loop_
_entity_poly.entity_id
_entity_poly.type
_entity_poly.pdbx_seq_one_letter_code
_entity_poly.pdbx_strand_id
1 'polypeptide(L)' 'GPIDKDLLFYLRSRGLNRKESTSLLIKSFFHDIISDVNDENFIEKFHFYSDLWLNENNI' A
#
# COMPACT_ATOMS: atom_id res chain seq x y z
N GLY A 1 0.18 5.16 12.22
CA GLY A 1 1.14 4.59 11.28
C GLY A 1 0.47 3.92 10.08
N PRO A 2 1.23 3.44 9.12
CA PRO A 2 0.66 2.84 7.91
C PRO A 2 -0.14 1.56 8.20
N ILE A 3 0.13 0.88 9.30
CA ILE A 3 -0.61 -0.32 9.69
C ILE A 3 -1.51 0.05 10.87
N ASP A 4 -2.70 0.50 10.56
CA ASP A 4 -3.75 0.78 11.53
C ASP A 4 -4.44 -0.53 11.89
N LYS A 5 -4.45 -0.90 13.17
CA LYS A 5 -5.00 -2.18 13.61
C LYS A 5 -6.49 -2.31 13.38
N ASP A 6 -7.22 -1.21 13.50
CA ASP A 6 -8.67 -1.21 13.28
C ASP A 6 -9.00 -1.38 11.80
N LEU A 7 -8.25 -0.70 10.92
CA LEU A 7 -8.40 -0.87 9.48
C LEU A 7 -7.98 -2.27 9.05
N LEU A 8 -6.91 -2.80 9.62
CA LEU A 8 -6.48 -4.16 9.34
C LEU A 8 -7.58 -5.17 9.71
N PHE A 9 -8.17 -5.00 10.88
CA PHE A 9 -9.27 -5.85 11.34
C PHE A 9 -10.47 -5.74 10.39
N TYR A 10 -10.83 -4.52 9.98
CA TYR A 10 -11.93 -4.30 9.05
C TYR A 10 -11.71 -5.03 7.73
N LEU A 11 -10.51 -4.88 7.14
CA LEU A 11 -10.20 -5.52 5.86
C LEU A 11 -10.24 -7.04 5.96
N ARG A 12 -9.70 -7.59 7.05
CA ARG A 12 -9.73 -9.02 7.28
C ARG A 12 -11.16 -9.53 7.48
N SER A 13 -12.01 -8.77 8.16
CA SER A 13 -13.41 -9.14 8.35
C SER A 13 -14.19 -9.11 7.03
N ARG A 14 -13.68 -8.40 6.03
CA ARG A 14 -14.26 -8.34 4.68
C ARG A 14 -13.70 -9.42 3.75
N GLY A 15 -12.87 -10.31 4.25
CA GLY A 15 -12.38 -11.46 3.50
C GLY A 15 -10.97 -11.38 2.96
N LEU A 16 -10.26 -10.27 3.19
CA LEU A 16 -8.85 -10.19 2.81
C LEU A 16 -8.00 -10.91 3.84
N ASN A 17 -7.01 -11.67 3.40
CA ASN A 17 -6.08 -12.28 4.33
C ASN A 17 -5.11 -11.22 4.89
N ARG A 18 -4.28 -11.63 5.85
CA ARG A 18 -3.37 -10.68 6.52
C ARG A 18 -2.39 -10.04 5.55
N LYS A 19 -1.82 -10.81 4.63
CA LYS A 19 -0.87 -10.29 3.64
C LYS A 19 -1.53 -9.29 2.72
N GLU A 20 -2.69 -9.62 2.19
CA GLU A 20 -3.45 -8.73 1.31
C GLU A 20 -3.84 -7.43 2.02
N SER A 21 -4.31 -7.54 3.25
CA SER A 21 -4.71 -6.38 4.06
C SER A 21 -3.52 -5.47 4.35
N THR A 22 -2.41 -6.04 4.76
CA THR A 22 -1.17 -5.30 5.05
C THR A 22 -0.66 -4.60 3.80
N SER A 23 -0.61 -5.30 2.68
CA SER A 23 -0.17 -4.75 1.41
C SER A 23 -1.05 -3.57 0.99
N LEU A 24 -2.36 -3.72 1.11
CA LEU A 24 -3.29 -2.65 0.75
C LEU A 24 -3.09 -1.40 1.60
N LEU A 25 -2.91 -1.55 2.91
CA LEU A 25 -2.69 -0.42 3.81
C LEU A 25 -1.37 0.30 3.49
N ILE A 26 -0.31 -0.45 3.21
CA ILE A 26 0.98 0.13 2.86
C ILE A 26 0.91 0.86 1.51
N LYS A 27 0.25 0.27 0.52
CA LYS A 27 0.05 0.93 -0.78
C LYS A 27 -0.74 2.23 -0.64
N SER A 28 -1.76 2.24 0.20
CA SER A 28 -2.53 3.45 0.48
C SER A 28 -1.67 4.53 1.12
N PHE A 29 -0.79 4.14 2.05
CA PHE A 29 0.15 5.06 2.67
C PHE A 29 1.12 5.65 1.65
N PHE A 30 1.66 4.83 0.76
CA PHE A 30 2.55 5.29 -0.31
C PHE A 30 1.83 6.25 -1.25
N HIS A 31 0.59 5.93 -1.60
CA HIS A 31 -0.23 6.80 -2.43
C HIS A 31 -0.41 8.17 -1.79
N ASP A 32 -0.68 8.21 -0.50
CA ASP A 32 -0.85 9.45 0.23
C ASP A 32 0.43 10.29 0.24
N ILE A 33 1.59 9.65 0.37
CA ILE A 33 2.88 10.35 0.37
C ILE A 33 3.09 11.15 -0.92
N ILE A 34 2.67 10.59 -2.06
CA ILE A 34 2.87 11.24 -3.36
C ILE A 34 1.61 11.92 -3.91
N SER A 35 0.58 12.10 -3.07
CA SER A 35 -0.71 12.62 -3.52
C SER A 35 -0.62 14.03 -4.14
N ASP A 36 0.36 14.83 -3.72
CA ASP A 36 0.56 16.19 -4.22
C ASP A 36 1.56 16.27 -5.38
N VAL A 37 2.14 15.15 -5.76
CA VAL A 37 3.08 15.12 -6.90
C VAL A 37 2.29 15.18 -8.20
N ASN A 38 2.61 16.17 -9.04
CA ASN A 38 1.94 16.38 -10.32
C ASN A 38 2.88 16.03 -11.48
N ASP A 39 3.37 14.79 -11.47
CA ASP A 39 4.28 14.28 -12.50
C ASP A 39 3.92 12.81 -12.73
N GLU A 40 3.17 12.56 -13.80
CA GLU A 40 2.67 11.21 -14.10
C GLU A 40 3.78 10.19 -14.30
N ASN A 41 4.90 10.62 -14.88
CA ASN A 41 6.03 9.72 -15.11
C ASN A 41 6.67 9.29 -13.80
N PHE A 42 6.83 10.23 -12.87
CA PHE A 42 7.33 9.93 -11.53
C PHE A 42 6.37 9.01 -10.78
N ILE A 43 5.07 9.32 -10.82
CA ILE A 43 4.03 8.54 -10.12
C ILE A 43 4.04 7.10 -10.62
N GLU A 44 4.12 6.90 -11.93
CA GLU A 44 4.16 5.56 -12.52
C GLU A 44 5.37 4.77 -12.03
N LYS A 45 6.55 5.39 -12.04
CA LYS A 45 7.78 4.75 -11.56
C LYS A 45 7.73 4.47 -10.07
N PHE A 46 7.19 5.40 -9.29
CA PHE A 46 7.03 5.23 -7.85
C PHE A 46 6.17 4.01 -7.54
N HIS A 47 5.03 3.87 -8.21
CA HIS A 47 4.16 2.71 -8.00
C HIS A 47 4.83 1.42 -8.46
N PHE A 48 5.53 1.44 -9.57
CA PHE A 48 6.24 0.27 -10.07
C PHE A 48 7.26 -0.23 -9.04
N TYR A 49 8.12 0.66 -8.55
CA TYR A 49 9.15 0.28 -7.58
C TYR A 49 8.57 -0.06 -6.21
N SER A 50 7.49 0.61 -5.80
CA SER A 50 6.80 0.28 -4.55
C SER A 50 6.22 -1.14 -4.59
N ASP A 51 5.58 -1.49 -5.69
CA ASP A 51 5.02 -2.83 -5.88
C ASP A 51 6.12 -3.89 -5.89
N LEU A 52 7.22 -3.60 -6.54
CA LEU A 52 8.38 -4.50 -6.57
C LEU A 52 8.93 -4.70 -5.16
N TRP A 53 9.09 -3.63 -4.41
CA TRP A 53 9.58 -3.68 -3.03
C TRP A 53 8.66 -4.51 -2.14
N LEU A 54 7.34 -4.28 -2.23
CA LEU A 54 6.36 -5.04 -1.45
C LEU A 54 6.46 -6.53 -1.79
N ASN A 55 6.55 -6.86 -3.06
CA ASN A 55 6.66 -8.25 -3.50
C ASN A 55 7.94 -8.92 -2.99
N GLU A 56 9.08 -8.23 -3.08
CA GLU A 56 10.37 -8.74 -2.62
C GLU A 56 10.39 -8.94 -1.09
N ASN A 57 9.65 -8.15 -0.35
CA ASN A 57 9.56 -8.24 1.10
C ASN A 57 8.36 -9.09 1.57
N ASN A 58 7.70 -9.73 0.64
CA ASN A 58 6.58 -10.64 0.91
C ASN A 58 5.42 -9.97 1.67
N ILE A 59 5.13 -8.77 1.27
CA ILE A 59 4.04 -8.00 1.86
C ILE A 59 2.91 -7.86 0.85
#